data_d6e77a2499e147ec54ab266e3cb5030a
#
_entry.id   d6e77a2499e147ec54ab266e3cb5030a
#
_cell.length_a   1.000
_cell.length_b   1.000
_cell.length_c   1.000
_cell.angle_alpha   90.00
_cell.angle_beta   90.00
_cell.angle_gamma   90.00
#
_symmetry.space_group_name_H-M   'P 1'
#
loop_
_entity.id
_entity.type
_entity.pdbx_description
1 polymer ?
#
loop_
_entity_poly.entity_id
_entity_poly.type
_entity_poly.pdbx_seq_one_letter_code
_entity_poly.pdbx_strand_id
1 'polypeptide(L)'
;MNIEVNKTNVKVEGNNLVIELTEELRKSLGIRQSKPLYECKVGNVIVDNIGNEWYVVEQDIENNRTKVWRKELLDKTYRFDSELNDFRTSEIKNVLNDENGDILTDIYKGFGKENVLIDTVDLLSMDGLDTYGTCDCKVHLGTFDDYRKARKNGMFRTENEKPFWLDTPDGCSSSYVQVVDSRGGVYYDGCLWNVCGVRPFCSLDSSICVSVE
;
A
#
# COMPACT_ATOMS: atom_id res chain seq x y z
N MET A 1 -26.45 -11.42 -24.68
CA MET A 1 -26.70 -11.78 -23.27
C MET A 1 -27.89 -10.96 -22.82
N ASN A 2 -29.05 -11.58 -22.59
CA ASN A 2 -30.25 -10.87 -22.09
C ASN A 2 -30.17 -10.90 -20.56
N ILE A 3 -30.10 -9.74 -19.92
CA ILE A 3 -30.15 -9.62 -18.46
C ILE A 3 -31.58 -9.22 -18.12
N GLU A 4 -32.36 -10.12 -17.49
CA GLU A 4 -33.63 -9.74 -16.86
C GLU A 4 -33.37 -8.97 -15.58
N VAL A 5 -33.75 -7.68 -15.63
CA VAL A 5 -33.52 -6.75 -14.50
C VAL A 5 -34.83 -6.61 -13.72
N ASN A 6 -35.13 -7.56 -12.88
CA ASN A 6 -36.41 -7.61 -12.14
C ASN A 6 -36.45 -6.77 -10.83
N LYS A 7 -35.38 -6.03 -10.45
CA LYS A 7 -35.31 -5.20 -9.22
C LYS A 7 -34.36 -4.02 -9.35
N THR A 8 -34.43 -3.26 -10.44
CA THR A 8 -33.64 -2.02 -10.56
C THR A 8 -34.57 -0.82 -10.53
N ASN A 9 -34.22 0.18 -9.75
CA ASN A 9 -34.82 1.51 -9.87
C ASN A 9 -34.21 2.20 -11.07
N VAL A 10 -35.03 2.47 -12.07
CA VAL A 10 -34.63 3.25 -13.25
C VAL A 10 -35.24 4.64 -13.11
N LYS A 11 -34.39 5.65 -13.09
CA LYS A 11 -34.81 7.08 -13.07
C LYS A 11 -34.33 7.76 -14.35
N VAL A 12 -35.12 8.69 -14.85
CA VAL A 12 -34.70 9.57 -15.95
C VAL A 12 -34.38 10.94 -15.36
N GLU A 13 -33.11 11.35 -15.47
CA GLU A 13 -32.64 12.66 -15.02
C GLU A 13 -32.13 13.45 -16.23
N GLY A 14 -32.98 14.37 -16.72
CA GLY A 14 -32.73 15.10 -17.96
C GLY A 14 -32.70 14.14 -19.16
N ASN A 15 -31.61 14.11 -19.92
CA ASN A 15 -31.41 13.18 -21.05
C ASN A 15 -30.68 11.89 -20.66
N ASN A 16 -30.44 11.65 -19.36
CA ASN A 16 -29.71 10.49 -18.87
C ASN A 16 -30.65 9.47 -18.25
N LEU A 17 -30.41 8.19 -18.55
CA LEU A 17 -31.03 7.05 -17.88
C LEU A 17 -30.13 6.64 -16.72
N VAL A 18 -30.60 6.87 -15.49
CA VAL A 18 -29.90 6.45 -14.26
C VAL A 18 -30.47 5.10 -13.83
N ILE A 19 -29.63 4.09 -13.76
CA ILE A 19 -30.00 2.74 -13.31
C ILE A 19 -29.32 2.48 -11.97
N GLU A 20 -30.10 2.42 -10.90
CA GLU A 20 -29.61 1.99 -9.59
C GLU A 20 -29.50 0.45 -9.59
N LEU A 21 -28.28 -0.06 -9.62
CA LEU A 21 -28.02 -1.50 -9.56
C LEU A 21 -28.12 -2.01 -8.12
N THR A 22 -28.83 -3.11 -7.92
CA THR A 22 -28.80 -3.81 -6.63
C THR A 22 -27.40 -4.37 -6.38
N GLU A 23 -27.04 -4.61 -5.11
CA GLU A 23 -25.76 -5.19 -4.73
C GLU A 23 -25.52 -6.57 -5.39
N GLU A 24 -26.56 -7.39 -5.46
CA GLU A 24 -26.53 -8.70 -6.13
C GLU A 24 -26.23 -8.57 -7.65
N LEU A 25 -26.83 -7.59 -8.29
CA LEU A 25 -26.65 -7.36 -9.73
C LEU A 25 -25.26 -6.76 -10.00
N ARG A 26 -24.77 -5.85 -9.16
CA ARG A 26 -23.39 -5.35 -9.25
C ARG A 26 -22.38 -6.48 -9.14
N LYS A 27 -22.56 -7.37 -8.16
CA LYS A 27 -21.71 -8.53 -7.95
C LYS A 27 -21.73 -9.50 -9.13
N SER A 28 -22.92 -9.76 -9.70
CA SER A 28 -23.06 -10.62 -10.88
C SER A 28 -22.44 -10.04 -12.16
N LEU A 29 -22.40 -8.71 -12.26
CA LEU A 29 -21.79 -7.97 -13.37
C LEU A 29 -20.29 -7.69 -13.14
N GLY A 30 -19.72 -8.08 -12.00
CA GLY A 30 -18.34 -7.77 -11.64
C GLY A 30 -18.10 -6.27 -11.39
N ILE A 31 -19.17 -5.49 -11.15
CA ILE A 31 -19.07 -4.05 -10.87
C ILE A 31 -18.74 -3.88 -9.40
N ARG A 32 -17.52 -3.45 -9.10
CA ARG A 32 -17.08 -3.14 -7.75
C ARG A 32 -17.78 -1.89 -7.21
N GLN A 33 -18.07 -1.88 -5.91
CA GLN A 33 -18.59 -0.69 -5.25
C GLN A 33 -17.47 0.35 -5.12
N SER A 34 -17.72 1.55 -5.64
CA SER A 34 -16.82 2.69 -5.44
C SER A 34 -17.34 3.53 -4.27
N LYS A 35 -16.44 3.92 -3.38
CA LYS A 35 -16.73 4.83 -2.27
C LYS A 35 -15.51 5.68 -1.93
N PRO A 36 -15.70 6.82 -1.25
CA PRO A 36 -14.59 7.62 -0.76
C PRO A 36 -13.68 6.79 0.17
N LEU A 37 -12.37 7.03 0.07
CA LEU A 37 -11.39 6.25 0.83
C LEU A 37 -11.55 6.45 2.34
N TYR A 38 -11.99 7.62 2.81
CA TYR A 38 -12.26 7.87 4.23
C TYR A 38 -13.41 7.00 4.80
N GLU A 39 -14.27 6.41 3.96
CA GLU A 39 -15.31 5.46 4.39
C GLU A 39 -14.81 4.02 4.49
N CYS A 40 -13.59 3.75 4.03
CA CYS A 40 -12.98 2.45 4.13
C CYS A 40 -12.45 2.24 5.54
N LYS A 41 -12.63 1.05 6.09
CA LYS A 41 -12.11 0.71 7.43
C LYS A 41 -10.69 0.16 7.31
N VAL A 42 -9.89 0.36 8.37
CA VAL A 42 -8.60 -0.32 8.51
C VAL A 42 -8.80 -1.83 8.37
N GLY A 43 -7.98 -2.46 7.52
CA GLY A 43 -8.08 -3.87 7.14
C GLY A 43 -8.91 -4.13 5.88
N ASN A 44 -9.67 -3.16 5.36
CA ASN A 44 -10.31 -3.34 4.07
C ASN A 44 -9.28 -3.46 2.95
N VAL A 45 -9.64 -4.22 1.92
CA VAL A 45 -8.92 -4.27 0.65
C VAL A 45 -9.58 -3.31 -0.31
N ILE A 46 -8.82 -2.38 -0.85
CA ILE A 46 -9.22 -1.48 -1.92
C ILE A 46 -8.49 -1.86 -3.20
N VAL A 47 -9.06 -1.48 -4.33
CA VAL A 47 -8.48 -1.74 -5.65
C VAL A 47 -8.30 -0.42 -6.37
N ASP A 48 -7.09 -0.19 -6.86
CA ASP A 48 -6.74 0.99 -7.62
C ASP A 48 -7.28 0.94 -9.07
N ASN A 49 -7.12 2.02 -9.83
CA ASN A 49 -7.65 2.14 -11.19
C ASN A 49 -7.00 1.19 -12.21
N ILE A 50 -5.85 0.58 -11.88
CA ILE A 50 -5.15 -0.38 -12.73
C ILE A 50 -5.24 -1.82 -12.21
N GLY A 51 -6.02 -2.04 -11.14
CA GLY A 51 -6.37 -3.37 -10.65
C GLY A 51 -5.48 -3.92 -9.53
N ASN A 52 -4.55 -3.14 -8.99
CA ASN A 52 -3.77 -3.59 -7.84
C ASN A 52 -4.58 -3.50 -6.55
N GLU A 53 -4.36 -4.45 -5.66
CA GLU A 53 -5.00 -4.53 -4.35
C GLU A 53 -4.12 -3.92 -3.26
N TRP A 54 -4.75 -3.18 -2.35
CA TRP A 54 -4.10 -2.47 -1.28
C TRP A 54 -4.87 -2.64 0.02
N TYR A 55 -4.17 -2.88 1.11
CA TYR A 55 -4.75 -2.81 2.45
C TYR A 55 -4.84 -1.36 2.92
N VAL A 56 -5.98 -0.98 3.51
CA VAL A 56 -6.09 0.26 4.31
C VAL A 56 -5.44 -0.03 5.66
N VAL A 57 -4.33 0.64 5.97
CA VAL A 57 -3.52 0.38 7.17
C VAL A 57 -3.86 1.34 8.30
N GLU A 58 -4.04 2.61 7.97
CA GLU A 58 -4.30 3.68 8.94
C GLU A 58 -5.14 4.78 8.29
N GLN A 59 -6.01 5.41 9.07
CA GLN A 59 -6.75 6.60 8.65
C GLN A 59 -6.49 7.74 9.63
N ASP A 60 -6.00 8.84 9.11
CA ASP A 60 -5.88 10.12 9.79
C ASP A 60 -6.93 11.07 9.22
N ILE A 61 -8.10 11.04 9.85
CA ILE A 61 -9.27 11.82 9.40
C ILE A 61 -9.01 13.32 9.54
N GLU A 62 -8.28 13.74 10.57
CA GLU A 62 -8.00 15.15 10.83
C GLU A 62 -7.15 15.78 9.72
N ASN A 63 -6.21 15.02 9.17
CA ASN A 63 -5.33 15.47 8.10
C ASN A 63 -5.77 14.99 6.70
N ASN A 64 -6.98 14.43 6.58
CA ASN A 64 -7.52 13.88 5.32
C ASN A 64 -6.56 12.92 4.63
N ARG A 65 -5.95 12.02 5.41
CA ARG A 65 -4.91 11.11 4.96
C ARG A 65 -5.26 9.65 5.30
N THR A 66 -5.06 8.76 4.32
CA THR A 66 -5.17 7.31 4.50
C THR A 66 -3.89 6.64 4.05
N LYS A 67 -3.28 5.84 4.93
CA LYS A 67 -2.12 5.02 4.61
C LYS A 67 -2.58 3.69 4.02
N VAL A 68 -1.97 3.32 2.90
CA VAL A 68 -2.26 2.08 2.19
C VAL A 68 -0.99 1.29 1.94
N TRP A 69 -1.11 -0.04 1.99
CA TRP A 69 0.00 -0.98 1.78
C TRP A 69 -0.38 -1.98 0.70
N ARG A 70 0.45 -2.11 -0.34
CA ARG A 70 0.16 -3.05 -1.43
C ARG A 70 0.04 -4.48 -0.88
N LYS A 71 -1.05 -5.17 -1.25
CA LYS A 71 -1.36 -6.52 -0.77
C LYS A 71 -0.39 -7.54 -1.34
N GLU A 72 -0.05 -7.44 -2.61
CA GLU A 72 0.86 -8.34 -3.29
C GLU A 72 2.27 -7.74 -3.41
N LEU A 73 3.28 -8.63 -3.46
CA LEU A 73 4.65 -8.23 -3.75
C LEU A 73 4.76 -7.71 -5.18
N LEU A 74 5.74 -6.85 -5.44
CA LEU A 74 6.17 -6.57 -6.81
C LEU A 74 6.82 -7.84 -7.40
N ASP A 75 6.73 -8.00 -8.72
CA ASP A 75 7.27 -9.17 -9.42
C ASP A 75 8.78 -9.32 -9.24
N LYS A 76 9.48 -8.18 -9.19
CA LYS A 76 10.94 -8.13 -9.03
C LYS A 76 11.35 -8.06 -7.57
N THR A 77 12.50 -8.65 -7.25
CA THR A 77 13.21 -8.40 -5.99
C THR A 77 14.18 -7.24 -6.17
N TYR A 78 14.46 -6.56 -5.08
CA TYR A 78 15.40 -5.45 -5.05
C TYR A 78 16.32 -5.61 -3.83
N ARG A 79 17.58 -5.24 -3.95
CA ARG A 79 18.41 -5.03 -2.77
C ARG A 79 17.98 -3.73 -2.10
N PHE A 80 18.17 -3.66 -0.81
CA PHE A 80 17.85 -2.45 -0.05
C PHE A 80 18.84 -1.34 -0.41
N ASP A 81 20.13 -1.64 -0.27
CA ASP A 81 21.24 -0.73 -0.60
C ASP A 81 22.53 -1.51 -0.82
N SER A 82 23.55 -0.87 -1.41
CA SER A 82 24.87 -1.46 -1.61
C SER A 82 25.78 -1.43 -0.38
N GLU A 83 25.49 -0.62 0.63
CA GLU A 83 26.40 -0.37 1.75
C GLU A 83 25.70 -0.32 3.12
N LEU A 84 24.59 0.42 3.24
CA LEU A 84 24.01 0.80 4.53
C LEU A 84 22.52 0.52 4.61
N ASN A 85 22.02 0.39 5.83
CA ASN A 85 20.60 0.25 6.12
C ASN A 85 19.86 1.60 6.31
N ASP A 86 20.42 2.70 5.83
CA ASP A 86 19.81 4.02 5.87
C ASP A 86 18.83 4.21 4.71
N PHE A 87 17.53 4.11 4.98
CA PHE A 87 16.51 4.27 3.96
C PHE A 87 16.58 5.62 3.25
N ARG A 88 16.99 6.70 3.93
CA ARG A 88 17.05 8.06 3.37
C ARG A 88 17.88 8.16 2.10
N THR A 89 18.95 7.38 2.04
CA THR A 89 19.92 7.39 0.93
C THR A 89 19.91 6.11 0.09
N SER A 90 19.10 5.12 0.48
CA SER A 90 19.12 3.78 -0.09
C SER A 90 18.73 3.73 -1.57
N GLU A 91 19.25 2.70 -2.26
CA GLU A 91 18.89 2.41 -3.64
C GLU A 91 17.38 2.10 -3.77
N ILE A 92 16.81 1.37 -2.80
CA ILE A 92 15.39 1.01 -2.84
C ILE A 92 14.50 2.24 -2.75
N LYS A 93 14.82 3.22 -1.89
CA LYS A 93 14.08 4.49 -1.84
C LYS A 93 14.11 5.21 -3.17
N ASN A 94 15.29 5.26 -3.81
CA ASN A 94 15.44 5.92 -5.10
C ASN A 94 14.59 5.22 -6.17
N VAL A 95 14.57 3.89 -6.19
CA VAL A 95 13.74 3.11 -7.12
C VAL A 95 12.24 3.32 -6.86
N LEU A 96 11.81 3.36 -5.60
CA LEU A 96 10.41 3.58 -5.23
C LEU A 96 9.90 4.98 -5.57
N ASN A 97 10.79 5.99 -5.57
CA ASN A 97 10.44 7.39 -5.74
C ASN A 97 10.98 8.01 -7.05
N ASP A 98 11.45 7.19 -8.00
CA ASP A 98 11.84 7.66 -9.33
C ASP A 98 10.59 8.11 -10.10
N GLU A 99 10.48 9.41 -10.37
CA GLU A 99 9.35 10.01 -11.12
C GLU A 99 9.21 9.46 -12.55
N ASN A 100 10.24 8.84 -13.09
CA ASN A 100 10.24 8.16 -14.39
C ASN A 100 10.24 6.62 -14.26
N GLY A 101 10.29 6.10 -13.04
CA GLY A 101 10.32 4.67 -12.76
C GLY A 101 8.93 4.04 -12.82
N ASP A 102 8.89 2.75 -13.12
CA ASP A 102 7.64 2.00 -13.28
C ASP A 102 6.80 2.01 -11.99
N ILE A 103 7.43 1.88 -10.81
CA ILE A 103 6.72 1.72 -9.54
C ILE A 103 5.90 2.98 -9.21
N LEU A 104 6.54 4.14 -9.17
CA LEU A 104 5.84 5.39 -8.85
C LEU A 104 4.85 5.78 -9.94
N THR A 105 5.20 5.54 -11.21
CA THR A 105 4.31 5.81 -12.34
C THR A 105 3.05 4.95 -12.27
N ASP A 106 3.14 3.68 -11.89
CA ASP A 106 1.98 2.80 -11.74
C ASP A 106 1.12 3.19 -10.55
N ILE A 107 1.72 3.61 -9.43
CA ILE A 107 0.97 4.17 -8.29
C ILE A 107 0.20 5.44 -8.72
N TYR A 108 0.82 6.30 -9.52
CA TYR A 108 0.15 7.49 -10.06
C TYR A 108 -1.00 7.15 -11.03
N LYS A 109 -0.85 6.13 -11.87
CA LYS A 109 -1.95 5.64 -12.72
C LYS A 109 -3.09 5.05 -11.87
N GLY A 110 -2.73 4.40 -10.76
CA GLY A 110 -3.68 3.79 -9.85
C GLY A 110 -4.53 4.80 -9.07
N PHE A 111 -3.92 5.87 -8.56
CA PHE A 111 -4.58 6.78 -7.63
C PHE A 111 -4.65 8.25 -8.09
N GLY A 112 -3.91 8.64 -9.12
CA GLY A 112 -3.69 10.04 -9.49
C GLY A 112 -2.45 10.62 -8.77
N LYS A 113 -1.59 11.31 -9.52
CA LYS A 113 -0.33 11.87 -9.00
C LYS A 113 -0.55 12.86 -7.85
N GLU A 114 -1.58 13.66 -7.95
CA GLU A 114 -1.98 14.70 -6.99
C GLU A 114 -2.49 14.11 -5.67
N ASN A 115 -2.94 12.86 -5.68
CA ASN A 115 -3.54 12.19 -4.53
C ASN A 115 -2.52 11.39 -3.72
N VAL A 116 -1.31 11.18 -4.25
CA VAL A 116 -0.21 10.50 -3.54
C VAL A 116 0.57 11.54 -2.75
N LEU A 117 0.40 11.50 -1.44
CA LEU A 117 0.92 12.50 -0.51
C LEU A 117 2.36 12.16 -0.09
N ILE A 118 3.12 13.19 0.30
CA ILE A 118 4.41 12.97 0.97
C ILE A 118 4.13 12.43 2.37
N ASP A 119 4.81 11.37 2.75
CA ASP A 119 4.82 10.79 4.09
C ASP A 119 6.16 11.06 4.78
N THR A 120 6.13 11.33 6.08
CA THR A 120 7.32 11.43 6.91
C THR A 120 7.49 10.12 7.65
N VAL A 121 8.45 9.31 7.21
CA VAL A 121 8.73 7.98 7.75
C VAL A 121 9.69 8.12 8.93
N ASP A 122 9.34 7.56 10.07
CA ASP A 122 10.21 7.45 11.24
C ASP A 122 11.11 6.21 11.09
N LEU A 123 12.43 6.42 11.04
CA LEU A 123 13.42 5.36 10.83
C LEU A 123 13.97 4.82 12.17
N LEU A 124 13.12 4.79 13.18
CA LEU A 124 13.45 4.21 14.48
C LEU A 124 13.71 2.70 14.33
N SER A 125 14.82 2.23 14.93
CA SER A 125 15.09 0.79 14.98
C SER A 125 14.13 0.06 15.93
N MET A 126 14.06 -1.27 15.86
CA MET A 126 13.16 -2.07 16.73
C MET A 126 13.47 -1.89 18.23
N ASP A 127 14.71 -1.60 18.59
CA ASP A 127 15.17 -1.37 19.97
C ASP A 127 15.14 0.10 20.38
N GLY A 128 14.58 0.97 19.53
CA GLY A 128 14.31 2.38 19.84
C GLY A 128 15.49 3.33 19.61
N LEU A 129 16.51 2.93 18.82
CA LEU A 129 17.59 3.82 18.45
C LEU A 129 17.18 4.72 17.28
N ASP A 130 17.33 6.01 17.44
CA ASP A 130 17.05 7.04 16.44
C ASP A 130 18.35 7.47 15.73
N THR A 131 18.93 6.54 14.98
CA THR A 131 20.19 6.79 14.27
C THR A 131 19.99 7.66 13.03
N TYR A 132 18.86 7.50 12.35
CA TYR A 132 18.61 8.12 11.05
C TYR A 132 17.50 9.19 11.05
N GLY A 133 16.78 9.34 12.18
CA GLY A 133 15.69 10.31 12.26
C GLY A 133 14.55 9.98 11.32
N THR A 134 14.12 10.96 10.55
CA THR A 134 12.97 10.82 9.63
C THR A 134 13.36 10.95 8.17
N CYS A 135 12.48 10.46 7.28
CA CYS A 135 12.64 10.55 5.84
C CYS A 135 11.32 10.95 5.17
N ASP A 136 11.34 12.04 4.42
CA ASP A 136 10.19 12.43 3.59
C ASP A 136 10.26 11.73 2.23
N CYS A 137 9.17 11.05 1.85
CA CYS A 137 9.04 10.39 0.56
C CYS A 137 7.56 10.15 0.21
N LYS A 138 7.27 9.83 -1.04
CA LYS A 138 5.91 9.47 -1.47
C LYS A 138 5.60 8.00 -1.28
N VAL A 139 6.61 7.16 -1.51
CA VAL A 139 6.48 5.70 -1.42
C VAL A 139 7.62 5.15 -0.59
N HIS A 140 7.28 4.26 0.31
CA HIS A 140 8.23 3.57 1.18
C HIS A 140 7.85 2.08 1.36
N LEU A 141 8.45 1.38 2.31
CA LEU A 141 8.27 -0.06 2.49
C LEU A 141 7.34 -0.40 3.67
N GLY A 142 7.03 0.59 4.49
CA GLY A 142 6.38 0.42 5.79
C GLY A 142 7.37 0.06 6.89
N THR A 143 7.14 0.63 8.07
CA THR A 143 7.98 0.39 9.26
C THR A 143 7.57 -0.90 9.97
N PHE A 144 8.40 -1.34 10.93
CA PHE A 144 8.03 -2.43 11.85
C PHE A 144 6.74 -2.12 12.62
N ASP A 145 6.54 -0.87 13.01
CA ASP A 145 5.33 -0.45 13.72
C ASP A 145 4.09 -0.50 12.83
N ASP A 146 4.21 -0.11 11.56
CA ASP A 146 3.13 -0.27 10.58
C ASP A 146 2.80 -1.76 10.40
N TYR A 147 3.81 -2.62 10.30
CA TYR A 147 3.61 -4.06 10.19
C TYR A 147 2.90 -4.64 11.42
N ARG A 148 3.30 -4.26 12.64
CA ARG A 148 2.62 -4.72 13.86
C ARG A 148 1.16 -4.31 13.88
N LYS A 149 0.85 -3.05 13.51
CA LYS A 149 -0.52 -2.54 13.40
C LYS A 149 -1.32 -3.33 12.35
N ALA A 150 -0.74 -3.55 11.17
CA ALA A 150 -1.36 -4.31 10.09
C ALA A 150 -1.66 -5.76 10.51
N ARG A 151 -0.72 -6.46 11.13
CA ARG A 151 -0.89 -7.83 11.65
C ARG A 151 -1.99 -7.90 12.72
N LYS A 152 -2.03 -6.94 13.64
CA LYS A 152 -3.09 -6.84 14.66
C LYS A 152 -4.47 -6.75 14.03
N ASN A 153 -4.59 -6.04 12.91
CA ASN A 153 -5.83 -5.86 12.16
C ASN A 153 -6.11 -6.96 11.12
N GLY A 154 -5.36 -8.05 11.14
CA GLY A 154 -5.64 -9.24 10.34
C GLY A 154 -5.00 -9.26 8.95
N MET A 155 -4.23 -8.24 8.58
CA MET A 155 -3.50 -8.18 7.31
C MET A 155 -2.27 -9.09 7.32
N PHE A 156 -1.79 -9.46 6.14
CA PHE A 156 -0.58 -10.30 5.94
C PHE A 156 -0.56 -11.61 6.76
N ARG A 157 -1.71 -12.26 6.90
CA ARG A 157 -1.82 -13.52 7.66
C ARG A 157 -1.49 -14.77 6.83
N THR A 158 -1.54 -14.66 5.51
CA THR A 158 -1.16 -15.73 4.60
C THR A 158 0.35 -15.77 4.42
N GLU A 159 0.88 -16.95 4.11
CA GLU A 159 2.29 -17.09 3.76
C GLU A 159 2.62 -16.24 2.53
N ASN A 160 3.77 -15.58 2.59
CA ASN A 160 4.30 -14.83 1.46
C ASN A 160 5.16 -15.76 0.59
N GLU A 161 5.23 -15.51 -0.70
CA GLU A 161 6.13 -16.26 -1.59
C GLU A 161 7.61 -16.01 -1.25
N LYS A 162 7.92 -14.80 -0.80
CA LYS A 162 9.27 -14.35 -0.48
C LYS A 162 9.25 -13.45 0.76
N PRO A 163 10.36 -13.33 1.48
CA PRO A 163 10.56 -12.26 2.45
C PRO A 163 10.39 -10.89 1.78
N PHE A 164 10.02 -9.86 2.52
CA PHE A 164 9.96 -8.49 2.01
C PHE A 164 10.55 -7.49 3.00
N TRP A 165 11.13 -6.43 2.43
CA TRP A 165 11.78 -5.37 3.18
C TRP A 165 10.80 -4.51 3.97
N LEU A 166 11.26 -4.04 5.14
CA LEU A 166 10.69 -2.91 5.87
C LEU A 166 11.65 -1.71 5.81
N ASP A 167 11.19 -0.52 6.20
CA ASP A 167 12.05 0.67 6.31
C ASP A 167 12.91 0.66 7.59
N THR A 168 12.59 -0.21 8.52
CA THR A 168 13.18 -0.23 9.86
C THR A 168 14.61 -0.76 9.82
N PRO A 169 15.62 0.04 10.21
CA PRO A 169 17.01 -0.40 10.28
C PRO A 169 17.22 -1.36 11.46
N ASP A 170 18.26 -2.18 11.39
CA ASP A 170 18.78 -2.88 12.54
C ASP A 170 19.63 -1.92 13.37
N GLY A 171 19.38 -1.87 14.69
CA GLY A 171 20.07 -0.93 15.59
C GLY A 171 21.51 -1.33 15.93
N CYS A 172 21.86 -2.61 15.76
CA CYS A 172 23.17 -3.14 16.11
C CYS A 172 24.15 -3.18 14.95
N SER A 173 23.65 -3.17 13.71
CA SER A 173 24.49 -3.28 12.51
C SER A 173 23.94 -2.44 11.37
N SER A 174 24.77 -1.56 10.84
CA SER A 174 24.42 -0.72 9.69
C SER A 174 24.25 -1.50 8.36
N SER A 175 24.52 -2.81 8.35
CA SER A 175 24.41 -3.66 7.17
C SER A 175 23.12 -4.49 7.13
N TYR A 176 22.28 -4.43 8.17
CA TYR A 176 21.06 -5.23 8.28
C TYR A 176 19.81 -4.35 8.32
N VAL A 177 18.75 -4.83 7.67
CA VAL A 177 17.43 -4.20 7.61
C VAL A 177 16.39 -5.20 8.07
N GLN A 178 15.35 -4.74 8.73
CA GLN A 178 14.26 -5.62 9.12
C GLN A 178 13.49 -6.10 7.89
N VAL A 179 13.14 -7.38 7.91
CA VAL A 179 12.33 -8.04 6.88
C VAL A 179 11.20 -8.81 7.52
N VAL A 180 10.12 -8.99 6.78
CA VAL A 180 9.08 -9.96 7.12
C VAL A 180 9.37 -11.24 6.34
N ASP A 181 9.52 -12.36 7.02
CA ASP A 181 9.77 -13.67 6.39
C ASP A 181 8.52 -14.22 5.68
N SER A 182 8.66 -15.32 4.97
CA SER A 182 7.57 -15.95 4.24
C SER A 182 6.41 -16.41 5.14
N ARG A 183 6.64 -16.62 6.45
CA ARG A 183 5.64 -17.04 7.45
C ARG A 183 5.05 -15.87 8.23
N GLY A 184 5.48 -14.64 7.94
CA GLY A 184 5.05 -13.41 8.62
C GLY A 184 5.79 -13.14 9.93
N GLY A 185 6.90 -13.81 10.20
CA GLY A 185 7.82 -13.46 11.28
C GLY A 185 8.69 -12.27 10.89
N VAL A 186 9.05 -11.42 11.86
CA VAL A 186 10.01 -10.35 11.62
C VAL A 186 11.42 -10.86 11.89
N TYR A 187 12.31 -10.56 10.97
CA TYR A 187 13.68 -11.00 10.93
C TYR A 187 14.54 -9.87 10.37
N TYR A 188 15.83 -10.04 10.23
CA TYR A 188 16.73 -9.08 9.55
C TYR A 188 17.48 -9.78 8.42
N ASP A 189 17.82 -9.01 7.39
CA ASP A 189 18.60 -9.50 6.26
C ASP A 189 19.63 -8.47 5.82
N GLY A 190 20.68 -8.91 5.15
CA GLY A 190 21.72 -8.03 4.67
C GLY A 190 21.23 -7.08 3.58
N CYS A 191 21.43 -5.78 3.75
CA CYS A 191 20.97 -4.75 2.81
C CYS A 191 21.53 -4.95 1.37
N LEU A 192 22.68 -5.62 1.22
CA LEU A 192 23.33 -5.93 -0.05
C LEU A 192 22.63 -7.02 -0.88
N TRP A 193 21.76 -7.82 -0.27
CA TRP A 193 21.23 -9.01 -0.92
C TRP A 193 19.94 -8.68 -1.70
N ASN A 194 19.90 -9.12 -2.96
CA ASN A 194 18.73 -8.96 -3.83
C ASN A 194 17.82 -10.20 -3.73
N VAL A 195 17.28 -10.48 -2.55
CA VAL A 195 16.47 -11.68 -2.28
C VAL A 195 15.07 -11.37 -1.78
N CYS A 196 14.86 -10.16 -1.26
CA CYS A 196 13.59 -9.78 -0.69
C CYS A 196 12.69 -9.08 -1.71
N GLY A 197 11.40 -9.34 -1.58
CA GLY A 197 10.36 -8.66 -2.32
C GLY A 197 10.10 -7.25 -1.78
N VAL A 198 9.30 -6.52 -2.50
CA VAL A 198 8.89 -5.15 -2.17
C VAL A 198 7.38 -5.06 -2.16
N ARG A 199 6.85 -4.44 -1.12
CA ARG A 199 5.45 -4.03 -1.00
C ARG A 199 5.40 -2.53 -0.84
N PRO A 200 5.05 -1.76 -1.87
CA PRO A 200 4.91 -0.32 -1.76
C PRO A 200 3.89 0.08 -0.70
N PHE A 201 4.27 1.06 0.10
CA PHE A 201 3.44 1.71 1.10
C PHE A 201 3.37 3.20 0.77
N CYS A 202 2.20 3.80 0.83
CA CYS A 202 2.05 5.24 0.56
C CYS A 202 0.86 5.82 1.32
N SER A 203 0.86 7.14 1.44
CA SER A 203 -0.25 7.93 1.96
C SER A 203 -1.05 8.56 0.82
N LEU A 204 -2.37 8.47 0.90
CA LEU A 204 -3.31 8.99 -0.09
C LEU A 204 -4.22 10.04 0.50
N ASP A 205 -4.68 10.98 -0.33
CA ASP A 205 -5.80 11.85 0.01
C ASP A 205 -7.06 10.99 0.23
N SER A 206 -7.68 11.15 1.40
CA SER A 206 -8.81 10.30 1.81
C SER A 206 -10.10 10.61 1.05
N SER A 207 -10.19 11.72 0.33
CA SER A 207 -11.38 12.10 -0.45
C SER A 207 -11.52 11.38 -1.79
N ILE A 208 -10.47 10.71 -2.27
CA ILE A 208 -10.53 9.96 -3.53
C ILE A 208 -11.51 8.80 -3.45
N CYS A 209 -12.16 8.51 -4.58
CA CYS A 209 -13.01 7.31 -4.69
C CYS A 209 -12.18 6.11 -5.10
N VAL A 210 -12.37 4.99 -4.38
CA VAL A 210 -11.70 3.72 -4.62
C VAL A 210 -12.71 2.58 -4.76
N SER A 211 -12.36 1.53 -5.49
CA SER A 211 -13.14 0.29 -5.51
C SER A 211 -12.82 -0.55 -4.27
N VAL A 212 -13.83 -1.18 -3.68
CA VAL A 212 -13.70 -2.05 -2.49
C VAL A 212 -14.08 -3.48 -2.86
N GLU A 213 -13.34 -4.45 -2.32
CA GLU A 213 -13.71 -5.86 -2.41
C GLU A 213 -14.88 -6.23 -1.51
#